data_41bd20b41b827abdb5688177bdbb2b16
#
_entry.id   41bd20b41b827abdb5688177bdbb2b16
#
_cell.length_a   1.000
_cell.length_b   1.000
_cell.length_c   1.000
_cell.angle_alpha   90.00
_cell.angle_beta   90.00
_cell.angle_gamma   90.00
#
_symmetry.space_group_name_H-M   'P 1'
#
loop_
_entity.id
_entity.type
_entity.pdbx_description
1 polymer ?
#
loop_
_entity_poly.entity_id
_entity_poly.type
_entity_poly.pdbx_seq_one_letter_code
_entity_poly.pdbx_strand_id
1 'polypeptide(L)'
;MHTWTKNLTGLLNLFLQSHCPLCQRATSQEFCQNCTRQLQKCQRKDSLFLWQEPIPVFAWGEYGGPVKRAIAAMKYENQPQIARPLGQWLGEAWLLNSPKRDSQPVVVPIPLHASKQQQRQYNQAALIAQSFCEITGLKLKLNGLVRVRETEAQFGLSGSKREKNLAKAFAVGQVFRHSPPNVPVLLVDDIYTTGATARSAVQTLRQHGIVVLGLVAVATTVKDG
;
A
#
# COMPACT_ATOMS: atom_id res chain seq x y z
N MET A 1 -51.21 14.08 -1.54
CA MET A 1 -50.35 13.27 -2.44
C MET A 1 -48.88 13.39 -2.01
N HIS A 2 -48.47 12.87 -0.84
CA HIS A 2 -47.07 13.00 -0.37
C HIS A 2 -46.59 11.84 0.52
N THR A 3 -46.97 10.59 0.25
CA THR A 3 -46.54 9.45 1.10
C THR A 3 -45.88 8.29 0.37
N TRP A 4 -45.71 8.36 -0.95
CA TRP A 4 -45.17 7.21 -1.75
C TRP A 4 -43.66 7.26 -2.01
N THR A 5 -43.00 8.40 -1.81
CA THR A 5 -41.55 8.55 -2.10
C THR A 5 -40.64 8.06 -0.98
N LYS A 6 -41.11 7.98 0.28
CA LYS A 6 -40.29 7.50 1.41
C LYS A 6 -40.07 5.99 1.46
N ASN A 7 -40.95 5.19 0.84
CA ASN A 7 -40.83 3.72 0.87
C ASN A 7 -39.91 3.15 -0.22
N LEU A 8 -39.69 3.86 -1.32
CA LEU A 8 -38.81 3.44 -2.39
C LEU A 8 -37.32 3.53 -2.03
N THR A 9 -36.92 4.53 -1.23
CA THR A 9 -35.56 4.67 -0.72
C THR A 9 -35.20 3.58 0.30
N GLY A 10 -36.17 3.13 1.09
CA GLY A 10 -35.98 2.00 2.04
C GLY A 10 -35.78 0.66 1.34
N LEU A 11 -36.52 0.39 0.26
CA LEU A 11 -36.39 -0.83 -0.53
C LEU A 11 -35.09 -0.87 -1.34
N LEU A 12 -34.67 0.24 -1.93
CA LEU A 12 -33.37 0.35 -2.64
C LEU A 12 -32.18 0.15 -1.70
N ASN A 13 -32.26 0.61 -0.45
CA ASN A 13 -31.22 0.36 0.56
C ASN A 13 -31.13 -1.09 1.01
N LEU A 14 -32.20 -1.89 0.91
CA LEU A 14 -32.17 -3.33 1.22
C LEU A 14 -31.41 -4.13 0.13
N PHE A 15 -31.43 -3.68 -1.11
CA PHE A 15 -30.74 -4.32 -2.23
C PHE A 15 -29.29 -3.85 -2.41
N LEU A 16 -28.86 -2.77 -1.73
CA LEU A 16 -27.53 -2.19 -1.81
C LEU A 16 -26.70 -2.40 -0.53
N GLN A 17 -27.09 -3.31 0.36
CA GLN A 17 -26.27 -3.65 1.50
C GLN A 17 -24.99 -4.32 1.03
N SER A 18 -23.87 -3.59 1.11
CA SER A 18 -22.54 -4.18 0.91
C SER A 18 -22.24 -5.16 2.04
N HIS A 19 -21.44 -6.17 1.75
CA HIS A 19 -21.00 -7.15 2.73
C HIS A 19 -19.54 -6.91 3.08
N CYS A 20 -19.21 -7.02 4.35
CA CYS A 20 -17.84 -6.94 4.83
C CYS A 20 -16.98 -8.01 4.13
N PRO A 21 -15.90 -7.63 3.41
CA PRO A 21 -15.09 -8.59 2.65
C PRO A 21 -14.36 -9.61 3.51
N LEU A 22 -14.30 -9.40 4.85
CA LEU A 22 -13.60 -10.31 5.76
C LEU A 22 -14.52 -11.30 6.48
N CYS A 23 -15.81 -10.98 6.67
CA CYS A 23 -16.71 -11.84 7.47
C CYS A 23 -18.12 -11.94 6.89
N GLN A 24 -18.39 -11.36 5.74
CA GLN A 24 -19.66 -11.40 4.99
C GLN A 24 -20.88 -10.81 5.74
N ARG A 25 -20.69 -10.13 6.86
CA ARG A 25 -21.78 -9.42 7.55
C ARG A 25 -22.17 -8.18 6.77
N ALA A 26 -23.45 -7.88 6.74
CA ALA A 26 -23.95 -6.64 6.16
C ALA A 26 -23.28 -5.42 6.80
N THR A 27 -22.89 -4.45 5.99
CA THR A 27 -22.24 -3.21 6.42
C THR A 27 -22.51 -2.09 5.44
N SER A 28 -22.54 -0.85 5.93
CA SER A 28 -22.58 0.36 5.11
C SER A 28 -21.19 0.95 4.83
N GLN A 29 -20.13 0.32 5.36
CA GLN A 29 -18.74 0.73 5.18
C GLN A 29 -17.95 -0.41 4.53
N GLU A 30 -16.68 -0.17 4.18
CA GLU A 30 -15.81 -1.20 3.62
C GLU A 30 -15.64 -2.40 4.55
N PHE A 31 -15.55 -2.17 5.87
CA PHE A 31 -15.53 -3.22 6.90
C PHE A 31 -16.67 -3.04 7.89
N CYS A 32 -17.21 -4.14 8.40
CA CYS A 32 -18.09 -4.09 9.55
C CYS A 32 -17.32 -3.65 10.81
N GLN A 33 -18.02 -3.07 11.77
CA GLN A 33 -17.45 -2.50 12.99
C GLN A 33 -16.53 -3.47 13.77
N ASN A 34 -16.87 -4.77 13.76
CA ASN A 34 -16.05 -5.80 14.41
C ASN A 34 -14.71 -6.02 13.67
N CYS A 35 -14.74 -6.14 12.34
CA CYS A 35 -13.52 -6.30 11.54
C CYS A 35 -12.65 -5.05 11.60
N THR A 36 -13.23 -3.85 11.56
CA THR A 36 -12.52 -2.58 11.76
C THR A 36 -11.75 -2.59 13.08
N ARG A 37 -12.42 -2.91 14.19
CA ARG A 37 -11.77 -2.97 15.51
C ARG A 37 -10.64 -4.01 15.57
N GLN A 38 -10.83 -5.18 14.94
CA GLN A 38 -9.77 -6.20 14.89
C GLN A 38 -8.55 -5.76 14.08
N LEU A 39 -8.77 -5.08 12.95
CA LEU A 39 -7.70 -4.55 12.12
C LEU A 39 -6.94 -3.44 12.86
N GLN A 40 -7.63 -2.49 13.46
CA GLN A 40 -7.02 -1.37 14.20
C GLN A 40 -6.18 -1.85 15.40
N LYS A 41 -6.53 -2.97 16.05
CA LYS A 41 -5.69 -3.58 17.10
C LYS A 41 -4.35 -4.09 16.59
N CYS A 42 -4.17 -4.26 15.28
CA CYS A 42 -2.89 -4.65 14.67
C CYS A 42 -1.97 -3.46 14.41
N GLN A 43 -2.42 -2.23 14.66
CA GLN A 43 -1.58 -1.03 14.54
C GLN A 43 -0.41 -1.11 15.52
N ARG A 44 0.79 -0.79 15.01
CA ARG A 44 2.00 -0.76 15.82
C ARG A 44 2.02 0.47 16.72
N LYS A 45 2.55 0.32 17.92
CA LYS A 45 2.79 1.44 18.83
C LYS A 45 3.88 2.37 18.30
N ASP A 46 4.93 1.78 17.71
CA ASP A 46 6.01 2.50 17.07
C ASP A 46 6.05 2.15 15.57
N SER A 47 5.48 3.04 14.74
CA SER A 47 5.50 2.93 13.29
C SER A 47 6.86 3.30 12.68
N LEU A 48 7.76 3.94 13.46
CA LEU A 48 9.11 4.34 13.06
C LEU A 48 10.20 3.35 13.47
N PHE A 49 9.88 2.25 14.11
CA PHE A 49 10.83 1.22 14.54
C PHE A 49 11.87 0.83 13.46
N LEU A 50 11.44 0.82 12.18
CA LEU A 50 12.30 0.52 11.03
C LEU A 50 12.75 1.80 10.28
N TRP A 51 12.57 2.99 10.85
CA TRP A 51 12.93 4.25 10.21
C TRP A 51 14.43 4.53 10.38
N GLN A 52 15.25 3.70 9.73
CA GLN A 52 16.71 3.77 9.77
C GLN A 52 17.34 3.33 8.44
N GLU A 53 18.58 3.74 8.22
CA GLU A 53 19.35 3.31 7.04
C GLU A 53 19.55 1.78 7.02
N PRO A 54 19.72 1.14 5.84
CA PRO A 54 19.90 1.80 4.53
C PRO A 54 18.61 2.23 3.83
N ILE A 55 17.44 1.84 4.30
CA ILE A 55 16.14 2.23 3.76
C ILE A 55 15.18 2.44 4.92
N PRO A 56 14.89 3.71 5.26
CA PRO A 56 13.90 4.02 6.27
C PRO A 56 12.52 3.45 5.90
N VAL A 57 11.89 2.73 6.83
CA VAL A 57 10.57 2.12 6.64
C VAL A 57 9.61 2.55 7.73
N PHE A 58 8.47 3.08 7.32
CA PHE A 58 7.33 3.35 8.18
C PHE A 58 6.29 2.25 7.98
N ALA A 59 5.98 1.49 9.01
CA ALA A 59 4.99 0.42 8.96
C ALA A 59 3.82 0.70 9.89
N TRP A 60 2.60 0.75 9.34
CA TRP A 60 1.40 0.99 10.14
C TRP A 60 1.11 -0.14 11.12
N GLY A 61 1.19 -1.39 10.68
CA GLY A 61 0.78 -2.54 11.47
C GLY A 61 1.67 -3.76 11.34
N GLU A 62 1.35 -4.78 12.11
CA GLU A 62 1.99 -6.09 12.03
C GLU A 62 1.31 -6.97 10.98
N TYR A 63 2.12 -7.69 10.19
CA TYR A 63 1.62 -8.66 9.22
C TYR A 63 1.23 -9.97 9.90
N GLY A 64 0.00 -10.03 10.38
CA GLY A 64 -0.55 -11.20 11.05
C GLY A 64 -2.07 -11.14 11.12
N GLY A 65 -2.70 -12.22 11.56
CA GLY A 65 -4.13 -12.26 11.88
C GLY A 65 -5.05 -11.52 10.89
N PRO A 66 -5.80 -10.51 11.34
CA PRO A 66 -6.75 -9.76 10.52
C PRO A 66 -6.12 -9.02 9.35
N VAL A 67 -4.92 -8.40 9.54
CA VAL A 67 -4.23 -7.65 8.48
C VAL A 67 -3.76 -8.57 7.36
N LYS A 68 -3.19 -9.74 7.71
CA LYS A 68 -2.82 -10.76 6.71
C LYS A 68 -4.03 -11.19 5.88
N ARG A 69 -5.19 -11.42 6.52
CA ARG A 69 -6.43 -11.81 5.84
C ARG A 69 -6.95 -10.69 4.93
N ALA A 70 -6.94 -9.42 5.38
CA ALA A 70 -7.37 -8.28 4.59
C ALA A 70 -6.49 -8.11 3.33
N ILE A 71 -5.17 -8.17 3.48
CA ILE A 71 -4.24 -8.07 2.35
C ILE A 71 -4.38 -9.26 1.40
N ALA A 72 -4.63 -10.48 1.92
CA ALA A 72 -4.88 -11.65 1.09
C ALA A 72 -6.17 -11.51 0.29
N ALA A 73 -7.27 -11.07 0.90
CA ALA A 73 -8.54 -10.83 0.22
C ALA A 73 -8.39 -9.78 -0.88
N MET A 74 -7.66 -8.70 -0.62
CA MET A 74 -7.33 -7.69 -1.62
C MET A 74 -6.47 -8.28 -2.77
N LYS A 75 -5.54 -9.21 -2.49
CA LYS A 75 -4.63 -9.76 -3.51
C LYS A 75 -5.25 -10.88 -4.36
N TYR A 76 -6.15 -11.69 -3.78
CA TYR A 76 -6.55 -12.97 -4.34
C TYR A 76 -8.07 -13.15 -4.47
N GLU A 77 -8.88 -12.32 -3.82
CA GLU A 77 -10.34 -12.43 -3.78
C GLU A 77 -11.04 -11.24 -4.43
N ASN A 78 -10.32 -10.47 -5.25
CA ASN A 78 -10.83 -9.31 -5.97
C ASN A 78 -11.61 -8.31 -5.07
N GLN A 79 -10.98 -7.93 -3.93
CA GLN A 79 -11.55 -6.99 -2.97
C GLN A 79 -10.76 -5.66 -2.93
N PRO A 80 -10.76 -4.85 -4.03
CA PRO A 80 -9.95 -3.62 -4.11
C PRO A 80 -10.37 -2.55 -3.09
N GLN A 81 -11.65 -2.53 -2.66
CA GLN A 81 -12.16 -1.56 -1.68
C GLN A 81 -11.44 -1.63 -0.33
N ILE A 82 -10.79 -2.74 0.00
CA ILE A 82 -9.97 -2.90 1.21
C ILE A 82 -8.80 -1.90 1.24
N ALA A 83 -8.29 -1.49 0.08
CA ALA A 83 -7.16 -0.57 -0.01
C ALA A 83 -7.49 0.81 0.59
N ARG A 84 -8.75 1.25 0.47
CA ARG A 84 -9.16 2.57 0.94
C ARG A 84 -8.97 2.76 2.45
N PRO A 85 -9.60 1.98 3.34
CA PRO A 85 -9.40 2.13 4.78
C PRO A 85 -7.95 1.87 5.20
N LEU A 86 -7.24 0.93 4.58
CA LEU A 86 -5.83 0.67 4.89
C LEU A 86 -4.93 1.86 4.53
N GLY A 87 -5.17 2.50 3.38
CA GLY A 87 -4.45 3.71 2.96
C GLY A 87 -4.77 4.91 3.85
N GLN A 88 -6.03 5.06 4.28
CA GLN A 88 -6.45 6.11 5.21
C GLN A 88 -5.75 5.98 6.56
N TRP A 89 -5.80 4.80 7.20
CA TRP A 89 -5.12 4.57 8.48
C TRP A 89 -3.60 4.74 8.39
N LEU A 90 -2.99 4.31 7.28
CA LEU A 90 -1.58 4.56 7.02
C LEU A 90 -1.28 6.07 6.92
N GLY A 91 -2.15 6.83 6.24
CA GLY A 91 -2.04 8.28 6.09
C GLY A 91 -2.20 9.02 7.42
N GLU A 92 -3.20 8.66 8.22
CA GLU A 92 -3.43 9.22 9.55
C GLU A 92 -2.22 8.97 10.47
N ALA A 93 -1.73 7.73 10.52
CA ALA A 93 -0.55 7.39 11.31
C ALA A 93 0.71 8.13 10.84
N TRP A 94 0.87 8.34 9.54
CA TRP A 94 1.96 9.12 8.96
C TRP A 94 1.91 10.58 9.37
N LEU A 95 0.74 11.22 9.33
CA LEU A 95 0.58 12.62 9.75
C LEU A 95 0.94 12.84 11.22
N LEU A 96 0.62 11.85 12.07
CA LEU A 96 0.88 11.91 13.50
C LEU A 96 2.33 11.64 13.87
N ASN A 97 3.01 10.74 13.17
CA ASN A 97 4.29 10.18 13.63
C ASN A 97 5.45 10.40 12.66
N SER A 98 5.22 10.90 11.44
CA SER A 98 6.32 11.04 10.48
C SER A 98 7.37 12.06 10.96
N PRO A 99 8.68 11.82 10.66
CA PRO A 99 9.71 12.78 10.98
C PRO A 99 9.45 14.14 10.33
N LYS A 100 9.74 15.22 11.05
CA LYS A 100 9.69 16.59 10.50
C LYS A 100 10.70 16.73 9.37
N ARG A 101 10.34 17.49 8.33
CA ARG A 101 11.20 17.70 7.16
C ARG A 101 10.89 19.02 6.48
N ASP A 102 11.88 19.53 5.76
CA ASP A 102 11.80 20.84 5.09
C ASP A 102 11.01 20.80 3.78
N SER A 103 10.89 19.61 3.17
CA SER A 103 10.18 19.43 1.91
C SER A 103 9.21 18.24 1.96
N GLN A 104 8.07 18.40 1.28
CA GLN A 104 7.12 17.31 1.14
C GLN A 104 7.54 16.37 0.01
N PRO A 105 7.61 15.04 0.26
CA PRO A 105 7.98 14.09 -0.78
C PRO A 105 6.84 13.92 -1.80
N VAL A 106 7.20 13.39 -2.98
CA VAL A 106 6.22 12.80 -3.90
C VAL A 106 6.06 11.32 -3.61
N VAL A 107 4.84 10.84 -3.68
CA VAL A 107 4.48 9.44 -3.38
C VAL A 107 4.52 8.61 -4.65
N VAL A 108 5.20 7.46 -4.59
CA VAL A 108 5.29 6.50 -5.70
C VAL A 108 4.93 5.10 -5.19
N PRO A 109 3.85 4.47 -5.68
CA PRO A 109 3.54 3.10 -5.32
C PRO A 109 4.51 2.12 -5.96
N ILE A 110 4.83 1.04 -5.25
CA ILE A 110 5.57 -0.09 -5.83
C ILE A 110 4.72 -0.73 -6.93
N PRO A 111 5.23 -0.79 -8.19
CA PRO A 111 4.45 -1.33 -9.29
C PRO A 111 4.42 -2.86 -9.29
N LEU A 112 3.31 -3.42 -9.75
CA LEU A 112 3.22 -4.82 -10.12
C LEU A 112 3.83 -5.07 -11.51
N HIS A 113 4.25 -6.31 -11.77
CA HIS A 113 4.54 -6.75 -13.13
C HIS A 113 3.24 -6.82 -13.96
N ALA A 114 3.33 -6.59 -15.27
CA ALA A 114 2.17 -6.53 -16.16
C ALA A 114 1.28 -7.79 -16.08
N SER A 115 1.88 -9.00 -16.00
CA SER A 115 1.14 -10.26 -15.85
C SER A 115 0.29 -10.30 -14.58
N LYS A 116 0.84 -9.85 -13.45
CA LYS A 116 0.11 -9.80 -12.17
C LYS A 116 -0.94 -8.70 -12.16
N GLN A 117 -0.67 -7.59 -12.85
CA GLN A 117 -1.66 -6.52 -12.98
C GLN A 117 -2.84 -6.95 -13.84
N GLN A 118 -2.61 -7.70 -14.93
CA GLN A 118 -3.69 -8.29 -15.73
C GLN A 118 -4.51 -9.30 -14.93
N GLN A 119 -3.86 -10.17 -14.15
CA GLN A 119 -4.54 -11.17 -13.31
C GLN A 119 -5.38 -10.53 -12.22
N ARG A 120 -4.89 -9.44 -11.58
CA ARG A 120 -5.56 -8.76 -10.45
C ARG A 120 -6.45 -7.61 -10.88
N GLN A 121 -6.29 -7.09 -12.11
CA GLN A 121 -6.96 -5.91 -12.66
C GLN A 121 -6.57 -4.59 -11.98
N TYR A 122 -5.84 -4.60 -10.88
CA TYR A 122 -5.36 -3.43 -10.16
C TYR A 122 -4.03 -3.68 -9.45
N ASN A 123 -3.34 -2.57 -9.12
CA ASN A 123 -2.18 -2.58 -8.24
C ASN A 123 -2.61 -2.12 -6.84
N GLN A 124 -2.55 -3.01 -5.87
CA GLN A 124 -2.94 -2.72 -4.48
C GLN A 124 -2.11 -1.60 -3.86
N ALA A 125 -0.81 -1.54 -4.14
CA ALA A 125 0.04 -0.45 -3.65
C ALA A 125 -0.39 0.91 -4.23
N ALA A 126 -0.88 0.94 -5.49
CA ALA A 126 -1.40 2.15 -6.10
C ALA A 126 -2.70 2.63 -5.44
N LEU A 127 -3.63 1.70 -5.16
CA LEU A 127 -4.89 2.02 -4.48
C LEU A 127 -4.65 2.51 -3.04
N ILE A 128 -3.73 1.86 -2.31
CA ILE A 128 -3.31 2.28 -0.96
C ILE A 128 -2.67 3.67 -1.03
N ALA A 129 -1.76 3.91 -1.99
CA ALA A 129 -1.09 5.20 -2.16
C ALA A 129 -2.07 6.33 -2.50
N GLN A 130 -3.12 6.04 -3.28
CA GLN A 130 -4.17 7.00 -3.58
C GLN A 130 -4.86 7.46 -2.30
N SER A 131 -5.37 6.54 -1.49
CA SER A 131 -6.06 6.87 -0.24
C SER A 131 -5.11 7.49 0.81
N PHE A 132 -3.85 7.05 0.85
CA PHE A 132 -2.80 7.68 1.65
C PHE A 132 -2.60 9.15 1.26
N CYS A 133 -2.54 9.46 -0.04
CA CYS A 133 -2.36 10.83 -0.54
C CYS A 133 -3.60 11.69 -0.31
N GLU A 134 -4.80 11.13 -0.37
CA GLU A 134 -6.05 11.83 -0.02
C GLU A 134 -6.02 12.36 1.43
N ILE A 135 -5.46 11.58 2.37
CA ILE A 135 -5.33 11.97 3.78
C ILE A 135 -4.15 12.92 4.01
N THR A 136 -3.00 12.64 3.39
CA THR A 136 -1.76 13.38 3.69
C THR A 136 -1.58 14.66 2.88
N GLY A 137 -2.33 14.83 1.80
CA GLY A 137 -2.17 15.94 0.84
C GLY A 137 -0.90 15.81 -0.03
N LEU A 138 -0.14 14.72 0.06
CA LEU A 138 1.06 14.50 -0.73
C LEU A 138 0.74 14.22 -2.20
N LYS A 139 1.64 14.61 -3.10
CA LYS A 139 1.45 14.43 -4.55
C LYS A 139 1.74 12.98 -4.96
N LEU A 140 0.76 12.33 -5.58
CA LEU A 140 0.88 10.98 -6.12
C LEU A 140 1.47 10.97 -7.54
N LYS A 141 2.45 10.08 -7.78
CA LYS A 141 3.07 9.81 -9.08
C LYS A 141 3.00 8.33 -9.40
N LEU A 142 1.87 7.86 -9.95
CA LEU A 142 1.60 6.45 -10.24
C LEU A 142 2.66 5.81 -11.14
N ASN A 143 3.16 6.54 -12.13
CA ASN A 143 4.09 6.06 -13.14
C ASN A 143 5.53 6.58 -12.92
N GLY A 144 5.91 6.86 -11.66
CA GLY A 144 7.28 7.23 -11.30
C GLY A 144 8.26 6.06 -11.37
N LEU A 145 7.76 4.83 -11.16
CA LEU A 145 8.48 3.57 -11.21
C LEU A 145 7.69 2.56 -12.03
N VAL A 146 8.35 1.68 -12.78
CA VAL A 146 7.72 0.57 -13.52
C VAL A 146 8.45 -0.73 -13.23
N ARG A 147 7.73 -1.84 -13.21
CA ARG A 147 8.31 -3.17 -13.02
C ARG A 147 8.47 -3.84 -14.37
N VAL A 148 9.72 -4.09 -14.77
CA VAL A 148 10.08 -4.59 -16.10
C VAL A 148 10.37 -6.09 -16.14
N ARG A 149 10.50 -6.74 -14.97
CA ARG A 149 10.67 -8.18 -14.85
C ARG A 149 9.71 -8.79 -13.85
N GLU A 150 9.15 -9.92 -14.21
CA GLU A 150 8.45 -10.77 -13.27
C GLU A 150 9.49 -11.49 -12.40
N THR A 151 9.56 -11.10 -11.13
CA THR A 151 10.31 -11.85 -10.14
C THR A 151 9.31 -12.74 -9.42
N GLU A 152 9.31 -14.01 -9.77
CA GLU A 152 8.54 -14.98 -9.01
C GLU A 152 9.02 -14.98 -7.56
N ALA A 153 8.04 -15.06 -6.63
CA ALA A 153 8.31 -15.49 -5.27
C ALA A 153 8.65 -17.00 -5.34
N GLN A 154 9.84 -17.33 -5.81
CA GLN A 154 10.30 -18.71 -5.85
C GLN A 154 10.59 -19.14 -4.41
N PHE A 155 9.65 -19.87 -3.85
CA PHE A 155 9.87 -20.69 -2.66
C PHE A 155 11.05 -21.64 -2.99
N GLY A 156 12.21 -21.45 -2.32
CA GLY A 156 13.36 -22.34 -2.43
C GLY A 156 14.67 -21.75 -2.94
N LEU A 157 14.74 -20.50 -3.41
CA LEU A 157 16.02 -19.89 -3.77
C LEU A 157 16.75 -19.29 -2.55
N SER A 158 18.07 -19.52 -2.48
CA SER A 158 18.96 -18.87 -1.51
C SER A 158 18.96 -17.35 -1.65
N GLY A 159 19.21 -16.62 -0.54
CA GLY A 159 19.13 -15.15 -0.47
C GLY A 159 19.94 -14.43 -1.57
N SER A 160 21.14 -14.92 -1.92
CA SER A 160 22.00 -14.32 -2.94
C SER A 160 21.45 -14.44 -4.38
N LYS A 161 20.72 -15.51 -4.71
CA LYS A 161 20.04 -15.65 -6.02
C LYS A 161 18.80 -14.75 -6.10
N ARG A 162 18.09 -14.54 -4.98
CA ARG A 162 16.98 -13.58 -4.90
C ARG A 162 17.44 -12.13 -5.14
N GLU A 163 18.59 -11.74 -4.59
CA GLU A 163 19.16 -10.40 -4.79
C GLU A 163 19.56 -10.15 -6.24
N LYS A 164 20.22 -11.11 -6.90
CA LYS A 164 20.61 -10.99 -8.32
C LYS A 164 19.40 -10.93 -9.27
N ASN A 165 18.33 -11.66 -8.98
CA ASN A 165 17.10 -11.64 -9.78
C ASN A 165 16.31 -10.33 -9.59
N LEU A 166 16.39 -9.69 -8.42
CA LEU A 166 15.74 -8.42 -8.12
C LEU A 166 16.53 -7.20 -8.62
N ALA A 167 17.84 -7.34 -8.84
CA ALA A 167 18.74 -6.22 -9.19
C ALA A 167 18.40 -5.47 -10.51
N LYS A 168 17.43 -5.91 -11.29
CA LYS A 168 16.94 -5.25 -12.52
C LYS A 168 15.42 -5.41 -12.68
N ALA A 169 14.69 -5.51 -11.57
CA ALA A 169 13.23 -5.73 -11.63
C ALA A 169 12.46 -4.47 -11.98
N PHE A 170 13.05 -3.30 -11.71
CA PHE A 170 12.42 -2.01 -11.90
C PHE A 170 13.18 -1.15 -12.91
N ALA A 171 12.47 -0.20 -13.49
CA ALA A 171 13.00 0.92 -14.26
C ALA A 171 12.30 2.20 -13.85
N VAL A 172 12.97 3.34 -14.03
CA VAL A 172 12.37 4.66 -13.83
C VAL A 172 11.24 4.85 -14.85
N GLY A 173 10.08 5.27 -14.36
CA GLY A 173 8.91 5.47 -15.19
C GLY A 173 9.00 6.69 -16.08
N GLN A 174 8.18 6.75 -17.11
CA GLN A 174 8.24 7.79 -18.13
C GLN A 174 8.13 9.20 -17.53
N VAL A 175 7.29 9.39 -16.52
CA VAL A 175 7.10 10.68 -15.83
C VAL A 175 8.42 11.20 -15.26
N PHE A 176 9.21 10.37 -14.62
CA PHE A 176 10.49 10.76 -14.01
C PHE A 176 11.66 10.79 -15.01
N ARG A 177 11.58 10.06 -16.12
CA ARG A 177 12.57 10.16 -17.19
C ARG A 177 12.53 11.52 -17.89
N HIS A 178 11.33 12.10 -18.05
CA HIS A 178 11.16 13.41 -18.69
C HIS A 178 11.32 14.56 -17.69
N SER A 179 10.88 14.37 -16.45
CA SER A 179 10.91 15.39 -15.40
C SER A 179 11.20 14.73 -14.05
N PRO A 180 12.47 14.50 -13.71
CA PRO A 180 12.85 13.99 -12.40
C PRO A 180 12.31 14.89 -11.28
N PRO A 181 11.86 14.33 -10.17
CA PRO A 181 11.37 15.13 -9.05
C PRO A 181 12.53 15.87 -8.38
N ASN A 182 12.33 17.14 -8.06
CA ASN A 182 13.25 17.97 -7.27
C ASN A 182 13.07 17.80 -5.75
N VAL A 183 12.17 16.93 -5.34
CA VAL A 183 11.89 16.56 -3.93
C VAL A 183 12.06 15.06 -3.75
N PRO A 184 12.29 14.57 -2.52
CA PRO A 184 12.45 13.14 -2.28
C PRO A 184 11.20 12.33 -2.64
N VAL A 185 11.42 11.07 -3.02
CA VAL A 185 10.37 10.07 -3.29
C VAL A 185 10.07 9.29 -2.01
N LEU A 186 8.80 9.15 -1.66
CA LEU A 186 8.29 8.23 -0.65
C LEU A 186 7.62 7.06 -1.35
N LEU A 187 8.16 5.86 -1.20
CA LEU A 187 7.59 4.65 -1.77
C LEU A 187 6.41 4.15 -0.93
N VAL A 188 5.40 3.56 -1.56
CA VAL A 188 4.27 2.91 -0.88
C VAL A 188 4.17 1.46 -1.31
N ASP A 189 4.01 0.55 -0.33
CA ASP A 189 3.72 -0.87 -0.57
C ASP A 189 2.66 -1.39 0.41
N ASP A 190 2.12 -2.57 0.15
CA ASP A 190 1.18 -3.22 1.07
C ASP A 190 1.90 -3.92 2.24
N ILE A 191 3.03 -4.59 1.99
CA ILE A 191 3.77 -5.33 3.01
C ILE A 191 5.28 -5.13 2.82
N TYR A 192 5.95 -4.77 3.91
CA TYR A 192 7.41 -4.85 4.02
C TYR A 192 7.81 -6.17 4.70
N THR A 193 8.59 -7.01 4.01
CA THR A 193 9.07 -8.30 4.53
C THR A 193 10.58 -8.30 4.66
N THR A 194 11.30 -8.89 3.73
CA THR A 194 12.77 -8.91 3.69
C THR A 194 13.38 -7.61 3.15
N GLY A 195 12.56 -6.70 2.65
CA GLY A 195 13.00 -5.45 2.02
C GLY A 195 13.59 -5.60 0.61
N ALA A 196 13.60 -6.80 0.04
CA ALA A 196 14.22 -7.04 -1.28
C ALA A 196 13.58 -6.19 -2.40
N THR A 197 12.26 -6.08 -2.41
CA THR A 197 11.51 -5.21 -3.33
C THR A 197 11.87 -3.74 -3.12
N ALA A 198 11.87 -3.29 -1.86
CA ALA A 198 12.24 -1.92 -1.49
C ALA A 198 13.67 -1.59 -1.93
N ARG A 199 14.66 -2.46 -1.62
CA ARG A 199 16.05 -2.26 -2.04
C ARG A 199 16.19 -2.10 -3.55
N SER A 200 15.56 -2.98 -4.33
CA SER A 200 15.61 -2.91 -5.80
C SER A 200 14.99 -1.63 -6.35
N ALA A 201 13.83 -1.21 -5.81
CA ALA A 201 13.17 0.04 -6.20
C ALA A 201 14.02 1.27 -5.85
N VAL A 202 14.54 1.33 -4.61
CA VAL A 202 15.42 2.42 -4.15
C VAL A 202 16.69 2.48 -4.98
N GLN A 203 17.35 1.36 -5.24
CA GLN A 203 18.55 1.31 -6.06
C GLN A 203 18.28 1.84 -7.48
N THR A 204 17.17 1.44 -8.08
CA THR A 204 16.79 1.92 -9.42
C THR A 204 16.62 3.46 -9.44
N LEU A 205 15.93 4.02 -8.46
CA LEU A 205 15.71 5.47 -8.38
C LEU A 205 17.01 6.22 -8.10
N ARG A 206 17.82 5.76 -7.13
CA ARG A 206 19.12 6.37 -6.78
C ARG A 206 20.12 6.37 -7.95
N GLN A 207 20.14 5.29 -8.77
CA GLN A 207 20.99 5.23 -9.97
C GLN A 207 20.62 6.28 -11.03
N HIS A 208 19.44 6.86 -10.96
CA HIS A 208 18.98 7.97 -11.83
C HIS A 208 18.99 9.33 -11.10
N GLY A 209 19.74 9.45 -9.99
CA GLY A 209 19.85 10.69 -9.24
C GLY A 209 18.61 11.09 -8.43
N ILE A 210 17.63 10.20 -8.31
CA ILE A 210 16.39 10.47 -7.57
C ILE A 210 16.57 10.09 -6.11
N VAL A 211 16.42 11.07 -5.22
CA VAL A 211 16.49 10.87 -3.77
C VAL A 211 15.27 10.11 -3.30
N VAL A 212 15.48 9.06 -2.51
CA VAL A 212 14.40 8.29 -1.88
C VAL A 212 14.44 8.54 -0.39
N LEU A 213 13.33 9.06 0.15
CA LEU A 213 13.13 9.34 1.56
C LEU A 213 13.01 8.05 2.37
N GLY A 214 12.27 7.09 1.85
CA GLY A 214 11.98 5.82 2.50
C GLY A 214 10.78 5.12 1.86
N LEU A 215 10.24 4.16 2.59
CA LEU A 215 9.04 3.41 2.21
C LEU A 215 8.00 3.46 3.33
N VAL A 216 6.74 3.61 2.98
CA VAL A 216 5.60 3.38 3.88
C VAL A 216 4.88 2.11 3.49
N ALA A 217 4.51 1.29 4.45
CA ALA A 217 3.80 0.02 4.25
C ALA A 217 2.62 -0.12 5.21
N VAL A 218 1.55 -0.77 4.75
CA VAL A 218 0.43 -1.11 5.64
C VAL A 218 0.88 -2.08 6.72
N ALA A 219 1.76 -3.03 6.40
CA ALA A 219 2.21 -4.01 7.37
C ALA A 219 3.68 -4.41 7.19
N THR A 220 4.27 -4.92 8.27
CA THR A 220 5.58 -5.56 8.25
C THR A 220 5.59 -6.90 8.96
N THR A 221 6.45 -7.82 8.51
CA THR A 221 6.74 -9.08 9.21
C THR A 221 7.87 -8.95 10.22
N VAL A 222 8.58 -7.81 10.21
CA VAL A 222 9.67 -7.55 11.16
C VAL A 222 9.06 -7.23 12.53
N LYS A 223 9.50 -7.96 13.56
CA LYS A 223 9.06 -7.76 14.94
C LYS A 223 9.98 -6.77 15.64
N ASP A 224 9.41 -6.06 16.60
CA ASP A 224 10.19 -5.34 17.60
C ASP A 224 10.99 -6.38 18.38
N GLY A 225 12.30 -6.19 18.50
CA GLY A 225 13.19 -7.07 19.26
C GLY A 225 12.92 -7.06 20.74
#